data_668c39c084fb1a44bcc83cdd7110f98c
#
_entry.id   668c39c084fb1a44bcc83cdd7110f98c
#
_cell.length_a   1.000
_cell.length_b   1.000
_cell.length_c   1.000
_cell.angle_alpha   90.00
_cell.angle_beta   90.00
_cell.angle_gamma   90.00
#
_symmetry.space_group_name_H-M   'P 1'
#
loop_
_entity.id
_entity.type
_entity.pdbx_description
1 polymer ?
#
loop_
_entity_poly.entity_id
_entity_poly.type
_entity_poly.pdbx_seq_one_letter_code
_entity_poly.pdbx_strand_id
1 'polypeptide(L)'
;MKLNHFFLAAAFSLTTLVACKKEQKRGSIDYTEVKTELQLDPAKEKQFDEITAKYKKMQQDNYESAKAQGNMDRVALGIKNEELRKSQSEEMAKILSKEQLQTFNTFVDKNSRKRPRYNDELLAKIKTEASLDEKQFDMLNAANNAFEKAFSDAHDIYHGNTELAKEYWVKFDNQRKAAVKTVLTPEQNTKFLEIVKDQQFKGRE
;
A
#
# COMPACT_ATOMS: atom_id res chain seq x y z
N MET A 1 -45.80 58.27 35.86
CA MET A 1 -45.74 57.29 34.77
C MET A 1 -44.36 56.66 34.75
N LYS A 2 -44.23 55.39 35.15
CA LYS A 2 -42.97 54.65 35.18
C LYS A 2 -42.98 53.61 34.09
N LEU A 3 -42.05 53.74 33.12
CA LEU A 3 -41.90 52.86 31.97
C LEU A 3 -40.90 51.76 32.37
N ASN A 4 -41.39 50.52 32.49
CA ASN A 4 -40.55 49.34 32.74
C ASN A 4 -39.96 48.81 31.41
N HIS A 5 -38.65 48.82 31.32
CA HIS A 5 -37.93 48.15 30.23
C HIS A 5 -37.61 46.73 30.63
N PHE A 6 -38.24 45.74 30.00
CA PHE A 6 -37.93 44.35 30.08
C PHE A 6 -36.72 44.06 29.12
N PHE A 7 -35.58 43.75 29.68
CA PHE A 7 -34.45 43.23 28.90
C PHE A 7 -34.60 41.70 28.82
N LEU A 8 -34.87 41.20 27.63
CA LEU A 8 -34.87 39.77 27.28
C LEU A 8 -33.44 39.38 26.95
N ALA A 9 -32.74 38.71 27.85
CA ALA A 9 -31.42 38.12 27.58
C ALA A 9 -31.62 36.79 26.87
N ALA A 10 -31.37 36.76 25.54
CA ALA A 10 -31.31 35.52 24.78
C ALA A 10 -29.93 34.88 24.98
N ALA A 11 -29.91 33.80 25.80
CA ALA A 11 -28.71 32.98 25.94
C ALA A 11 -28.53 32.12 24.69
N PHE A 12 -27.57 32.50 23.85
CA PHE A 12 -27.12 31.69 22.72
C PHE A 12 -26.15 30.62 23.24
N SER A 13 -26.67 29.40 23.46
CA SER A 13 -25.84 28.24 23.77
C SER A 13 -25.10 27.80 22.49
N LEU A 14 -23.83 28.18 22.39
CA LEU A 14 -22.92 27.66 21.41
C LEU A 14 -22.57 26.21 21.77
N THR A 15 -23.31 25.24 21.21
CA THR A 15 -22.88 23.84 21.23
C THR A 15 -21.72 23.69 20.25
N THR A 16 -20.50 23.77 20.76
CA THR A 16 -19.32 23.37 20.01
C THR A 16 -19.37 21.85 19.79
N LEU A 17 -19.78 21.44 18.59
CA LEU A 17 -19.58 20.07 18.13
C LEU A 17 -18.07 19.87 18.01
N VAL A 18 -17.48 19.33 19.06
CA VAL A 18 -16.13 18.75 19.02
C VAL A 18 -16.23 17.51 18.14
N ALA A 19 -16.05 17.68 16.84
CA ALA A 19 -15.79 16.56 15.94
C ALA A 19 -14.46 15.93 16.38
N CYS A 20 -14.55 14.86 17.19
CA CYS A 20 -13.41 13.98 17.40
C CYS A 20 -12.99 13.44 16.04
N LYS A 21 -12.03 14.10 15.37
CA LYS A 21 -11.25 13.48 14.32
C LYS A 21 -10.55 12.28 14.98
N LYS A 22 -11.10 11.07 14.77
CA LYS A 22 -10.36 9.83 15.04
C LYS A 22 -9.02 9.98 14.35
N GLU A 23 -7.93 10.05 15.12
CA GLU A 23 -6.59 9.97 14.56
C GLU A 23 -6.50 8.66 13.78
N GLN A 24 -6.55 8.75 12.47
CA GLN A 24 -6.37 7.61 11.59
C GLN A 24 -4.91 7.18 11.76
N LYS A 25 -4.69 6.09 12.50
CA LYS A 25 -3.34 5.55 12.71
C LYS A 25 -2.68 5.37 11.36
N ARG A 26 -1.54 6.03 11.16
CA ARG A 26 -0.79 6.01 9.89
C ARG A 26 -0.64 4.57 9.40
N GLY A 27 -1.13 4.29 8.19
CA GLY A 27 -0.97 3.00 7.52
C GLY A 27 -2.14 2.02 7.66
N SER A 28 -3.23 2.36 8.36
CA SER A 28 -4.44 1.52 8.37
C SER A 28 -5.44 1.96 7.31
N ILE A 29 -5.97 1.00 6.54
CA ILE A 29 -7.03 1.25 5.56
C ILE A 29 -8.33 1.57 6.31
N ASP A 30 -9.04 2.62 5.87
CA ASP A 30 -10.41 2.91 6.27
C ASP A 30 -11.37 2.22 5.29
N TYR A 31 -12.11 1.25 5.77
CA TYR A 31 -13.02 0.45 4.95
C TYR A 31 -14.43 1.03 4.83
N THR A 32 -14.70 2.21 5.38
CA THR A 32 -16.05 2.80 5.44
C THR A 32 -16.62 3.02 4.04
N GLU A 33 -15.81 3.54 3.12
CA GLU A 33 -16.22 3.80 1.73
C GLU A 33 -16.60 2.51 1.01
N VAL A 34 -15.71 1.53 0.98
CA VAL A 34 -15.96 0.26 0.27
C VAL A 34 -17.10 -0.52 0.91
N LYS A 35 -17.27 -0.46 2.23
CA LYS A 35 -18.40 -1.12 2.91
C LYS A 35 -19.74 -0.57 2.43
N THR A 36 -19.83 0.75 2.22
CA THR A 36 -21.03 1.39 1.66
C THR A 36 -21.27 0.96 0.21
N GLU A 37 -20.22 0.86 -0.60
CA GLU A 37 -20.30 0.43 -1.99
C GLU A 37 -20.76 -1.03 -2.14
N LEU A 38 -20.31 -1.90 -1.23
CA LEU A 38 -20.65 -3.34 -1.26
C LEU A 38 -22.11 -3.65 -0.93
N GLN A 39 -22.86 -2.75 -0.30
CA GLN A 39 -24.28 -2.88 0.04
C GLN A 39 -24.60 -4.24 0.72
N LEU A 40 -23.85 -4.57 1.76
CA LEU A 40 -23.95 -5.82 2.48
C LEU A 40 -25.24 -5.87 3.32
N ASP A 41 -25.83 -7.05 3.45
CA ASP A 41 -26.85 -7.28 4.46
C ASP A 41 -26.25 -7.21 5.89
N PRO A 42 -27.05 -6.98 6.94
CA PRO A 42 -26.54 -6.77 8.29
C PRO A 42 -25.69 -7.94 8.83
N ALA A 43 -25.97 -9.18 8.42
CA ALA A 43 -25.21 -10.34 8.87
C ALA A 43 -23.82 -10.38 8.24
N LYS A 44 -23.75 -10.14 6.92
CA LYS A 44 -22.47 -10.03 6.18
C LYS A 44 -21.68 -8.79 6.58
N GLU A 45 -22.34 -7.67 6.85
CA GLU A 45 -21.70 -6.46 7.35
C GLU A 45 -20.94 -6.71 8.66
N LYS A 46 -21.58 -7.43 9.60
CA LYS A 46 -20.92 -7.83 10.84
C LYS A 46 -19.68 -8.69 10.59
N GLN A 47 -19.79 -9.71 9.72
CA GLN A 47 -18.67 -10.57 9.36
C GLN A 47 -17.55 -9.79 8.67
N PHE A 48 -17.89 -8.85 7.80
CA PHE A 48 -16.93 -7.95 7.15
C PHE A 48 -16.15 -7.12 8.16
N ASP A 49 -16.85 -6.53 9.14
CA ASP A 49 -16.23 -5.73 10.21
C ASP A 49 -15.31 -6.59 11.10
N GLU A 50 -15.71 -7.82 11.43
CA GLU A 50 -14.89 -8.77 12.20
C GLU A 50 -13.61 -9.14 11.42
N ILE A 51 -13.72 -9.47 10.13
CA ILE A 51 -12.56 -9.80 9.28
C ILE A 51 -11.62 -8.59 9.15
N THR A 52 -12.15 -7.41 8.83
CA THR A 52 -11.31 -6.22 8.66
C THR A 52 -10.61 -5.82 9.95
N ALA A 53 -11.28 -5.91 11.10
CA ALA A 53 -10.69 -5.65 12.41
C ALA A 53 -9.58 -6.64 12.76
N LYS A 54 -9.78 -7.94 12.49
CA LYS A 54 -8.79 -9.01 12.68
C LYS A 54 -7.51 -8.71 11.90
N TYR A 55 -7.62 -8.47 10.59
CA TYR A 55 -6.44 -8.24 9.73
C TYR A 55 -5.75 -6.92 10.02
N LYS A 56 -6.48 -5.87 10.40
CA LYS A 56 -5.91 -4.62 10.89
C LYS A 56 -5.09 -4.83 12.16
N LYS A 57 -5.58 -5.64 13.11
CA LYS A 57 -4.83 -5.99 14.31
C LYS A 57 -3.55 -6.76 13.96
N MET A 58 -3.64 -7.79 13.11
CA MET A 58 -2.47 -8.58 12.69
C MET A 58 -1.41 -7.72 12.01
N GLN A 59 -1.83 -6.75 11.17
CA GLN A 59 -0.91 -5.79 10.54
C GLN A 59 -0.21 -4.90 11.57
N GLN A 60 -0.95 -4.45 12.59
CA GLN A 60 -0.38 -3.66 13.68
C GLN A 60 0.60 -4.49 14.51
N ASP A 61 0.24 -5.72 14.86
CA ASP A 61 1.10 -6.64 15.62
C ASP A 61 2.42 -6.93 14.87
N ASN A 62 2.37 -7.13 13.54
CA ASN A 62 3.54 -7.27 12.70
C ASN A 62 4.44 -6.04 12.73
N TYR A 63 3.86 -4.84 12.66
CA TYR A 63 4.62 -3.59 12.73
C TYR A 63 5.29 -3.40 14.09
N GLU A 64 4.56 -3.61 15.20
CA GLU A 64 5.10 -3.46 16.55
C GLU A 64 6.21 -4.51 16.82
N SER A 65 6.03 -5.74 16.35
CA SER A 65 7.07 -6.78 16.43
C SER A 65 8.32 -6.40 15.65
N ALA A 66 8.18 -5.88 14.43
CA ALA A 66 9.31 -5.43 13.62
C ALA A 66 10.04 -4.24 14.27
N LYS A 67 9.29 -3.32 14.86
CA LYS A 67 9.83 -2.15 15.57
C LYS A 67 10.59 -2.55 16.84
N ALA A 68 10.09 -3.53 17.58
CA ALA A 68 10.72 -4.00 18.83
C ALA A 68 12.10 -4.65 18.61
N GLN A 69 12.41 -5.10 17.39
CA GLN A 69 13.71 -5.69 17.03
C GLN A 69 14.84 -4.64 16.85
N GLY A 70 14.53 -3.34 16.99
CA GLY A 70 15.52 -2.25 16.93
C GLY A 70 15.95 -1.88 15.51
N ASN A 71 16.12 -2.84 14.62
CA ASN A 71 16.41 -2.62 13.19
C ASN A 71 15.26 -3.22 12.37
N MET A 72 14.37 -2.36 11.88
CA MET A 72 13.18 -2.79 11.15
C MET A 72 13.53 -3.31 9.76
N ASP A 73 13.41 -4.62 9.54
CA ASP A 73 13.43 -5.20 8.20
C ASP A 73 12.14 -4.84 7.44
N ARG A 74 12.22 -3.77 6.65
CA ARG A 74 11.08 -3.23 5.88
C ARG A 74 10.66 -4.16 4.75
N VAL A 75 11.58 -4.96 4.21
CA VAL A 75 11.28 -5.94 3.15
C VAL A 75 10.49 -7.09 3.75
N ALA A 76 10.95 -7.68 4.86
CA ALA A 76 10.23 -8.75 5.55
C ALA A 76 8.85 -8.30 6.03
N LEU A 77 8.73 -7.07 6.56
CA LEU A 77 7.44 -6.49 6.95
C LEU A 77 6.50 -6.31 5.74
N GLY A 78 7.04 -5.88 4.60
CA GLY A 78 6.31 -5.75 3.35
C GLY A 78 5.74 -7.08 2.86
N ILE A 79 6.56 -8.14 2.87
CA ILE A 79 6.17 -9.51 2.50
C ILE A 79 5.02 -9.99 3.40
N LYS A 80 5.20 -9.90 4.74
CA LYS A 80 4.15 -10.29 5.70
C LYS A 80 2.83 -9.56 5.47
N ASN A 81 2.88 -8.27 5.14
CA ASN A 81 1.67 -7.51 4.86
C ASN A 81 1.01 -7.90 3.54
N GLU A 82 1.77 -8.33 2.52
CA GLU A 82 1.19 -8.89 1.29
C GLU A 82 0.50 -10.22 1.54
N GLU A 83 1.13 -11.11 2.31
CA GLU A 83 0.54 -12.38 2.74
C GLU A 83 -0.76 -12.17 3.55
N LEU A 84 -0.78 -11.19 4.46
CA LEU A 84 -1.98 -10.84 5.20
C LEU A 84 -3.11 -10.36 4.28
N ARG A 85 -2.82 -9.53 3.28
CA ARG A 85 -3.83 -9.07 2.32
C ARG A 85 -4.40 -10.22 1.49
N LYS A 86 -3.54 -11.15 1.06
CA LYS A 86 -3.98 -12.36 0.36
C LYS A 86 -4.92 -13.19 1.22
N SER A 87 -4.52 -13.48 2.46
CA SER A 87 -5.35 -14.23 3.41
C SER A 87 -6.66 -13.51 3.73
N GLN A 88 -6.64 -12.17 3.83
CA GLN A 88 -7.86 -11.37 4.01
C GLN A 88 -8.80 -11.50 2.82
N SER A 89 -8.28 -11.45 1.59
CA SER A 89 -9.07 -11.64 0.37
C SER A 89 -9.70 -13.04 0.32
N GLU A 90 -8.95 -14.07 0.70
CA GLU A 90 -9.44 -15.45 0.76
C GLU A 90 -10.55 -15.62 1.81
N GLU A 91 -10.46 -14.94 2.94
CA GLU A 91 -11.50 -14.97 3.97
C GLU A 91 -12.73 -14.17 3.55
N MET A 92 -12.53 -12.99 2.90
CA MET A 92 -13.63 -12.21 2.31
C MET A 92 -14.38 -12.95 1.20
N ALA A 93 -13.69 -13.78 0.43
CA ALA A 93 -14.31 -14.62 -0.61
C ALA A 93 -15.38 -15.58 -0.08
N LYS A 94 -15.39 -15.86 1.23
CA LYS A 94 -16.40 -16.75 1.86
C LYS A 94 -17.72 -16.04 2.14
N ILE A 95 -17.72 -14.70 2.17
CA ILE A 95 -18.90 -13.89 2.51
C ILE A 95 -19.35 -12.96 1.38
N LEU A 96 -18.46 -12.61 0.45
CA LEU A 96 -18.73 -11.70 -0.66
C LEU A 96 -19.06 -12.46 -1.95
N SER A 97 -19.90 -11.88 -2.82
CA SER A 97 -20.03 -12.35 -4.19
C SER A 97 -18.72 -12.11 -4.97
N LYS A 98 -18.59 -12.70 -6.15
CA LYS A 98 -17.40 -12.50 -7.00
C LYS A 98 -17.19 -11.01 -7.34
N GLU A 99 -18.26 -10.30 -7.67
CA GLU A 99 -18.24 -8.87 -8.00
C GLU A 99 -17.88 -8.02 -6.78
N GLN A 100 -18.50 -8.31 -5.63
CA GLN A 100 -18.18 -7.64 -4.36
C GLN A 100 -16.72 -7.86 -3.95
N LEU A 101 -16.20 -9.08 -4.11
CA LEU A 101 -14.81 -9.42 -3.83
C LEU A 101 -13.85 -8.65 -4.76
N GLN A 102 -14.19 -8.51 -6.04
CA GLN A 102 -13.39 -7.72 -6.97
C GLN A 102 -13.35 -6.24 -6.56
N THR A 103 -14.48 -5.65 -6.19
CA THR A 103 -14.58 -4.28 -5.65
C THR A 103 -13.71 -4.13 -4.41
N PHE A 104 -13.85 -5.04 -3.45
CA PHE A 104 -13.04 -5.05 -2.22
C PHE A 104 -11.53 -5.12 -2.52
N ASN A 105 -11.10 -6.06 -3.36
CA ASN A 105 -9.70 -6.24 -3.70
C ASN A 105 -9.13 -5.01 -4.42
N THR A 106 -9.88 -4.41 -5.34
CA THR A 106 -9.49 -3.17 -6.03
C THR A 106 -9.32 -2.02 -5.04
N PHE A 107 -10.24 -1.88 -4.09
CA PHE A 107 -10.14 -0.87 -3.02
C PHE A 107 -8.91 -1.10 -2.13
N VAL A 108 -8.69 -2.34 -1.68
CA VAL A 108 -7.51 -2.68 -0.85
C VAL A 108 -6.22 -2.43 -1.60
N ASP A 109 -6.14 -2.81 -2.88
CA ASP A 109 -4.97 -2.58 -3.72
C ASP A 109 -4.65 -1.09 -3.90
N LYS A 110 -5.66 -0.26 -4.12
CA LYS A 110 -5.52 1.20 -4.25
C LYS A 110 -5.04 1.86 -2.95
N ASN A 111 -5.52 1.38 -1.79
CA ASN A 111 -5.27 1.99 -0.48
C ASN A 111 -4.10 1.34 0.29
N SER A 112 -3.51 0.26 -0.23
CA SER A 112 -2.38 -0.43 0.39
C SER A 112 -1.04 0.18 -0.01
N ARG A 113 -0.10 0.19 0.95
CA ARG A 113 1.29 0.48 0.62
C ARG A 113 1.87 -0.68 -0.18
N LYS A 114 2.29 -0.42 -1.41
CA LYS A 114 2.96 -1.39 -2.27
C LYS A 114 4.46 -1.47 -1.93
N ARG A 115 5.04 -2.64 -2.14
CA ARG A 115 6.49 -2.81 -2.06
C ARG A 115 7.15 -2.06 -3.23
N PRO A 116 8.29 -1.42 -3.00
CA PRO A 116 9.00 -0.66 -4.03
C PRO A 116 9.76 -1.61 -4.98
N ARG A 117 9.06 -2.40 -5.79
CA ARG A 117 9.66 -3.38 -6.71
C ARG A 117 8.78 -3.61 -7.93
N TYR A 118 9.29 -4.25 -8.96
CA TYR A 118 8.44 -4.87 -9.97
C TYR A 118 7.63 -5.98 -9.31
N ASN A 119 6.31 -5.93 -9.42
CA ASN A 119 5.44 -6.98 -8.88
C ASN A 119 5.48 -8.24 -9.75
N ASP A 120 4.89 -9.32 -9.27
CA ASP A 120 4.97 -10.63 -9.93
C ASP A 120 4.30 -10.63 -11.31
N GLU A 121 3.22 -9.84 -11.51
CA GLU A 121 2.56 -9.68 -12.80
C GLU A 121 3.49 -9.02 -13.83
N LEU A 122 4.20 -7.94 -13.42
CA LEU A 122 5.15 -7.26 -14.27
C LEU A 122 6.36 -8.15 -14.57
N LEU A 123 6.86 -8.89 -13.59
CA LEU A 123 7.95 -9.85 -13.79
C LEU A 123 7.55 -10.95 -14.78
N ALA A 124 6.34 -11.52 -14.65
CA ALA A 124 5.83 -12.51 -15.60
C ALA A 124 5.67 -11.92 -17.01
N LYS A 125 5.18 -10.68 -17.12
CA LYS A 125 5.09 -9.96 -18.39
C LYS A 125 6.47 -9.79 -19.03
N ILE A 126 7.48 -9.34 -18.26
CA ILE A 126 8.84 -9.16 -18.76
C ILE A 126 9.40 -10.51 -19.26
N LYS A 127 9.26 -11.59 -18.45
CA LYS A 127 9.72 -12.93 -18.83
C LYS A 127 9.14 -13.36 -20.17
N THR A 128 7.84 -13.20 -20.34
CA THR A 128 7.11 -13.65 -21.55
C THR A 128 7.43 -12.77 -22.74
N GLU A 129 7.27 -11.44 -22.61
CA GLU A 129 7.37 -10.54 -23.76
C GLU A 129 8.83 -10.29 -24.23
N ALA A 130 9.80 -10.34 -23.31
CA ALA A 130 11.21 -10.28 -23.68
C ALA A 130 11.82 -11.68 -23.90
N SER A 131 11.01 -12.76 -23.85
CA SER A 131 11.44 -14.16 -24.09
C SER A 131 12.67 -14.54 -23.27
N LEU A 132 12.64 -14.26 -21.95
CA LEU A 132 13.75 -14.54 -21.06
C LEU A 132 13.84 -16.04 -20.76
N ASP A 133 15.07 -16.60 -20.84
CA ASP A 133 15.35 -17.92 -20.29
C ASP A 133 15.37 -17.89 -18.73
N GLU A 134 15.49 -19.08 -18.10
CA GLU A 134 15.44 -19.18 -16.65
C GLU A 134 16.59 -18.42 -15.97
N LYS A 135 17.81 -18.46 -16.53
CA LYS A 135 18.96 -17.75 -15.95
C LYS A 135 18.81 -16.25 -16.04
N GLN A 136 18.29 -15.75 -17.14
CA GLN A 136 18.00 -14.33 -17.35
C GLN A 136 16.89 -13.87 -16.40
N PHE A 137 15.86 -14.69 -16.22
CA PHE A 137 14.76 -14.41 -15.29
C PHE A 137 15.22 -14.44 -13.83
N ASP A 138 16.09 -15.37 -13.45
CA ASP A 138 16.70 -15.42 -12.10
C ASP A 138 17.53 -14.16 -11.82
N MET A 139 18.30 -13.68 -12.82
CA MET A 139 19.05 -12.43 -12.69
C MET A 139 18.10 -11.22 -12.53
N LEU A 140 17.01 -11.17 -13.29
CA LEU A 140 15.99 -10.13 -13.15
C LEU A 140 15.41 -10.14 -11.74
N ASN A 141 15.05 -11.30 -11.20
CA ASN A 141 14.53 -11.44 -9.85
C ASN A 141 15.57 -11.01 -8.78
N ALA A 142 16.82 -11.44 -8.93
CA ALA A 142 17.89 -11.06 -8.03
C ALA A 142 18.12 -9.53 -8.04
N ALA A 143 18.17 -8.91 -9.22
CA ALA A 143 18.32 -7.47 -9.35
C ALA A 143 17.11 -6.70 -8.77
N ASN A 144 15.89 -7.22 -8.94
CA ASN A 144 14.67 -6.65 -8.37
C ASN A 144 14.65 -6.73 -6.84
N ASN A 145 15.10 -7.84 -6.26
CA ASN A 145 15.24 -8.00 -4.81
C ASN A 145 16.33 -7.09 -4.24
N ALA A 146 17.47 -6.95 -4.93
CA ALA A 146 18.53 -6.04 -4.53
C ALA A 146 18.09 -4.58 -4.54
N PHE A 147 17.33 -4.17 -5.56
CA PHE A 147 16.70 -2.85 -5.62
C PHE A 147 15.78 -2.59 -4.43
N GLU A 148 14.85 -3.50 -4.15
CA GLU A 148 13.92 -3.36 -3.04
C GLU A 148 14.65 -3.23 -1.71
N LYS A 149 15.65 -4.10 -1.48
CA LYS A 149 16.44 -4.05 -0.27
C LYS A 149 17.18 -2.72 -0.13
N ALA A 150 17.91 -2.30 -1.16
CA ALA A 150 18.70 -1.07 -1.13
C ALA A 150 17.82 0.18 -0.90
N PHE A 151 16.66 0.25 -1.56
CA PHE A 151 15.72 1.35 -1.40
C PHE A 151 15.08 1.32 0.00
N SER A 152 14.74 0.14 0.53
CA SER A 152 14.18 -0.01 1.86
C SER A 152 15.18 0.32 2.97
N ASP A 153 16.45 -0.10 2.83
CA ASP A 153 17.52 0.19 3.79
C ASP A 153 17.85 1.68 3.85
N ALA A 154 17.78 2.38 2.71
CA ALA A 154 18.00 3.83 2.64
C ALA A 154 16.82 4.66 3.17
N HIS A 155 15.72 4.03 3.58
CA HIS A 155 14.50 4.72 3.98
C HIS A 155 14.74 5.81 5.03
N ASP A 156 15.54 5.56 6.05
CA ASP A 156 15.74 6.50 7.16
C ASP A 156 16.58 7.72 6.72
N ILE A 157 17.31 7.61 5.58
CA ILE A 157 18.06 8.71 4.98
C ILE A 157 17.12 9.69 4.27
N TYR A 158 16.17 9.18 3.50
CA TYR A 158 15.25 10.02 2.70
C TYR A 158 13.86 10.21 3.33
N HIS A 159 13.62 9.66 4.53
CA HIS A 159 12.32 9.77 5.19
C HIS A 159 11.90 11.23 5.39
N GLY A 160 10.69 11.57 4.92
CA GLY A 160 10.16 12.93 4.96
C GLY A 160 10.67 13.87 3.85
N ASN A 161 11.56 13.41 2.97
CA ASN A 161 12.06 14.17 1.83
C ASN A 161 11.77 13.43 0.51
N THR A 162 10.73 13.87 -0.19
CA THR A 162 10.25 13.23 -1.43
C THR A 162 11.27 13.36 -2.57
N GLU A 163 11.97 14.48 -2.71
CA GLU A 163 12.97 14.66 -3.77
C GLU A 163 14.16 13.73 -3.54
N LEU A 164 14.65 13.65 -2.29
CA LEU A 164 15.72 12.73 -1.96
C LEU A 164 15.30 11.26 -2.16
N ALA A 165 14.06 10.91 -1.81
CA ALA A 165 13.52 9.58 -2.09
C ALA A 165 13.51 9.26 -3.58
N LYS A 166 13.16 10.24 -4.44
CA LYS A 166 13.20 10.10 -5.90
C LYS A 166 14.61 9.90 -6.42
N GLU A 167 15.59 10.64 -5.89
CA GLU A 167 17.01 10.49 -6.26
C GLU A 167 17.51 9.06 -5.94
N TYR A 168 17.22 8.55 -4.73
CA TYR A 168 17.58 7.18 -4.34
C TYR A 168 16.88 6.13 -5.20
N TRP A 169 15.59 6.34 -5.53
CA TRP A 169 14.87 5.47 -6.44
C TRP A 169 15.55 5.40 -7.80
N VAL A 170 15.83 6.55 -8.43
CA VAL A 170 16.46 6.61 -9.75
C VAL A 170 17.85 5.95 -9.72
N LYS A 171 18.65 6.24 -8.68
CA LYS A 171 19.96 5.63 -8.50
C LYS A 171 19.90 4.11 -8.48
N PHE A 172 19.03 3.53 -7.63
CA PHE A 172 18.93 2.08 -7.48
C PHE A 172 18.22 1.42 -8.67
N ASP A 173 17.26 2.09 -9.30
CA ASP A 173 16.61 1.59 -10.53
C ASP A 173 17.59 1.51 -11.70
N ASN A 174 18.47 2.49 -11.83
CA ASN A 174 19.55 2.45 -12.82
C ASN A 174 20.52 1.28 -12.56
N GLN A 175 20.85 1.00 -11.30
CA GLN A 175 21.66 -0.16 -10.92
C GLN A 175 20.96 -1.47 -11.26
N ARG A 176 19.65 -1.60 -10.95
CA ARG A 176 18.82 -2.75 -11.32
C ARG A 176 18.83 -2.97 -12.83
N LYS A 177 18.55 -1.93 -13.62
CA LYS A 177 18.54 -2.00 -15.08
C LYS A 177 19.92 -2.36 -15.65
N ALA A 178 20.98 -1.80 -15.09
CA ALA A 178 22.35 -2.13 -15.49
C ALA A 178 22.69 -3.59 -15.21
N ALA A 179 22.32 -4.13 -14.04
CA ALA A 179 22.54 -5.53 -13.69
C ALA A 179 21.80 -6.47 -14.65
N VAL A 180 20.51 -6.20 -14.92
CA VAL A 180 19.71 -7.01 -15.85
C VAL A 180 20.29 -6.99 -17.27
N LYS A 181 20.74 -5.83 -17.74
CA LYS A 181 21.36 -5.66 -19.07
C LYS A 181 22.56 -6.58 -19.30
N THR A 182 23.29 -6.97 -18.26
CA THR A 182 24.50 -7.81 -18.40
C THR A 182 24.23 -9.21 -18.95
N VAL A 183 22.98 -9.68 -18.83
CA VAL A 183 22.58 -11.04 -19.26
C VAL A 183 21.60 -11.04 -20.42
N LEU A 184 21.15 -9.87 -20.87
CA LEU A 184 20.18 -9.74 -21.96
C LEU A 184 20.88 -9.50 -23.33
N THR A 185 20.28 -10.02 -24.38
CA THR A 185 20.65 -9.57 -25.75
C THR A 185 20.23 -8.10 -25.95
N PRO A 186 20.77 -7.39 -26.95
CA PRO A 186 20.34 -6.02 -27.27
C PRO A 186 18.84 -5.90 -27.51
N GLU A 187 18.22 -6.86 -28.19
CA GLU A 187 16.80 -6.91 -28.51
C GLU A 187 15.95 -7.13 -27.22
N GLN A 188 16.36 -8.09 -26.39
CA GLN A 188 15.72 -8.35 -25.10
C GLN A 188 15.79 -7.14 -24.19
N ASN A 189 16.96 -6.48 -24.13
CA ASN A 189 17.12 -5.28 -23.32
C ASN A 189 16.24 -4.13 -23.81
N THR A 190 16.12 -3.93 -25.13
CA THR A 190 15.22 -2.92 -25.69
C THR A 190 13.77 -3.19 -25.26
N LYS A 191 13.32 -4.45 -25.39
CA LYS A 191 11.97 -4.86 -24.98
C LYS A 191 11.74 -4.71 -23.47
N PHE A 192 12.72 -5.12 -22.65
CA PHE A 192 12.69 -4.93 -21.21
C PHE A 192 12.50 -3.45 -20.83
N LEU A 193 13.31 -2.55 -21.39
CA LEU A 193 13.23 -1.12 -21.11
C LEU A 193 11.89 -0.52 -21.54
N GLU A 194 11.32 -0.97 -22.65
CA GLU A 194 9.98 -0.55 -23.10
C GLU A 194 8.89 -0.98 -22.12
N ILE A 195 8.94 -2.22 -21.60
CA ILE A 195 7.95 -2.72 -20.64
C ILE A 195 8.00 -1.95 -19.31
N VAL A 196 9.19 -1.55 -18.86
CA VAL A 196 9.38 -0.91 -17.55
C VAL A 196 9.44 0.62 -17.60
N LYS A 197 9.23 1.26 -18.76
CA LYS A 197 9.38 2.71 -18.94
C LYS A 197 8.52 3.55 -17.98
N ASP A 198 7.32 3.03 -17.64
CA ASP A 198 6.36 3.71 -16.76
C ASP A 198 6.56 3.36 -15.27
N GLN A 199 7.57 2.55 -14.95
CA GLN A 199 7.90 2.18 -13.57
C GLN A 199 8.78 3.26 -12.92
N GLN A 200 8.17 4.40 -12.64
CA GLN A 200 8.83 5.55 -12.03
C GLN A 200 8.51 5.64 -10.53
N PHE A 201 9.29 6.44 -9.81
CA PHE A 201 8.98 6.79 -8.43
C PHE A 201 7.62 7.51 -8.38
N LYS A 202 6.68 6.88 -7.68
CA LYS A 202 5.40 7.50 -7.34
C LYS A 202 5.54 7.98 -5.89
N GLY A 203 5.79 9.28 -5.71
CA GLY A 203 5.77 9.91 -4.39
C GLY A 203 4.44 9.63 -3.68
N ARG A 204 4.36 9.90 -2.39
CA ARG A 204 3.06 9.97 -1.71
C ARG A 204 2.35 11.23 -2.21
N GLU A 205 1.24 11.04 -2.90
CA GLU A 205 0.24 12.09 -3.06
C GLU A 205 -0.44 12.35 -1.74
#